data_eaca85b1742d77f4324ff025a4830b07
#
_entry.id   eaca85b1742d77f4324ff025a4830b07
#
_cell.length_a   1.000
_cell.length_b   1.000
_cell.length_c   1.000
_cell.angle_alpha   90.00
_cell.angle_beta   90.00
_cell.angle_gamma   90.00
#
_symmetry.space_group_name_H-M   'P 1'
#
loop_
_entity.id
_entity.type
_entity.pdbx_description
1 polymer ?
#
loop_
_entity_poly.entity_id
_entity_poly.type
_entity_poly.pdbx_seq_one_letter_code
_entity_poly.pdbx_strand_id
1 'polypeptide(L)'
;MAAKDFVASHVKDAVFVRGLRPFFDYRDLGIRKATHGRVVAHVIRAIDGADFSGKPHLHETTFQMVYVLKGWIEFDYEGHGKVRLEAGSCAHQPPGLRHQSSVIAPTWRCSKLRFRPTSVLGKLSP
;
A
#
# COMPACT_ATOMS: atom_id res chain seq x y z
N MET A 1 25.10 -11.11 -1.91
CA MET A 1 24.74 -12.30 -1.17
C MET A 1 23.40 -12.17 -0.50
N ALA A 2 22.61 -13.17 -0.66
CA ALA A 2 21.27 -13.18 -0.12
C ALA A 2 21.22 -13.01 1.39
N ALA A 3 22.19 -13.58 2.12
CA ALA A 3 22.17 -13.57 3.58
C ALA A 3 22.22 -12.17 4.20
N LYS A 4 22.93 -11.23 3.58
CA LYS A 4 23.02 -9.89 4.15
C LYS A 4 21.85 -9.00 3.78
N ASP A 5 21.00 -9.44 2.87
CA ASP A 5 19.79 -8.72 2.51
C ASP A 5 18.56 -9.30 3.20
N PHE A 6 18.75 -10.25 4.08
CA PHE A 6 17.65 -10.80 4.87
C PHE A 6 17.09 -9.74 5.81
N VAL A 7 15.77 -9.68 5.92
CA VAL A 7 15.09 -8.81 6.87
C VAL A 7 13.91 -9.56 7.47
N ALA A 8 13.71 -9.38 8.76
CA ALA A 8 12.51 -9.83 9.44
C ALA A 8 11.95 -8.61 10.19
N SER A 9 10.69 -8.27 9.94
CA SER A 9 10.03 -7.15 10.58
C SER A 9 8.98 -7.68 11.54
N HIS A 10 9.11 -7.36 12.81
CA HIS A 10 8.25 -7.91 13.86
C HIS A 10 7.22 -6.89 14.31
N VAL A 11 5.99 -7.36 14.53
CA VAL A 11 4.89 -6.47 14.93
C VAL A 11 5.19 -5.78 16.26
N LYS A 12 5.91 -6.43 17.17
CA LYS A 12 6.26 -5.82 18.47
C LYS A 12 7.13 -4.58 18.33
N ASP A 13 7.87 -4.48 17.22
CA ASP A 13 8.76 -3.35 16.96
C ASP A 13 8.18 -2.40 15.91
N ALA A 14 6.90 -2.54 15.60
CA ALA A 14 6.26 -1.77 14.54
C ALA A 14 6.26 -0.27 14.85
N VAL A 15 6.63 0.53 13.85
CA VAL A 15 6.56 1.99 13.91
C VAL A 15 5.70 2.44 12.74
N PHE A 16 4.63 3.17 13.05
CA PHE A 16 3.76 3.75 12.04
C PHE A 16 4.03 5.24 11.95
N VAL A 17 4.19 5.73 10.72
CA VAL A 17 4.42 7.15 10.48
C VAL A 17 3.37 7.68 9.52
N ARG A 18 3.06 8.98 9.66
CA ARG A 18 2.13 9.64 8.76
C ARG A 18 2.72 9.66 7.35
N GLY A 19 1.94 9.23 6.37
CA GLY A 19 2.39 9.22 4.98
C GLY A 19 1.91 10.43 4.20
N LEU A 20 1.97 10.30 2.87
CA LEU A 20 1.50 11.36 1.97
C LEU A 20 0.01 11.61 2.11
N ARG A 21 -0.76 10.57 2.43
CA ARG A 21 -2.20 10.70 2.63
C ARG A 21 -2.48 11.04 4.07
N PRO A 22 -3.24 12.11 4.35
CA PRO A 22 -3.47 12.54 5.73
C PRO A 22 -4.34 11.57 6.54
N PHE A 23 -4.96 10.60 5.89
CA PHE A 23 -5.85 9.65 6.55
C PHE A 23 -5.23 8.28 6.77
N PHE A 24 -3.93 8.12 6.44
CA PHE A 24 -3.22 6.84 6.59
C PHE A 24 -1.93 6.99 7.38
N ASP A 25 -1.64 6.00 8.21
CA ASP A 25 -0.31 5.76 8.75
C ASP A 25 0.30 4.56 8.06
N TYR A 26 1.61 4.58 7.89
CA TYR A 26 2.36 3.58 7.15
C TYR A 26 3.43 2.96 8.01
N ARG A 27 3.52 1.65 7.99
CA ARG A 27 4.64 0.89 8.56
C ARG A 27 5.45 0.31 7.41
N ASP A 28 6.71 0.74 7.29
CA ASP A 28 7.64 0.17 6.34
C ASP A 28 8.11 -1.18 6.87
N LEU A 29 8.06 -2.22 6.04
CA LEU A 29 8.46 -3.56 6.43
C LEU A 29 9.95 -3.86 6.18
N GLY A 30 10.72 -2.86 5.72
CA GLY A 30 12.14 -3.03 5.46
C GLY A 30 12.48 -3.70 4.14
N ILE A 31 11.46 -4.03 3.35
CA ILE A 31 11.66 -4.75 2.09
C ILE A 31 12.30 -3.86 1.04
N ARG A 32 11.96 -2.57 1.03
CA ARG A 32 12.54 -1.62 0.08
C ARG A 32 14.06 -1.58 0.20
N LYS A 33 14.56 -1.46 1.42
CA LYS A 33 16.00 -1.44 1.67
C LYS A 33 16.65 -2.77 1.32
N ALA A 34 16.04 -3.87 1.72
CA ALA A 34 16.57 -5.21 1.47
C ALA A 34 16.63 -5.56 -0.02
N THR A 35 15.75 -4.96 -0.84
CA THR A 35 15.69 -5.23 -2.28
C THR A 35 16.29 -4.11 -3.11
N HIS A 36 17.00 -3.18 -2.50
CA HIS A 36 17.62 -2.06 -3.20
C HIS A 36 16.60 -1.26 -4.03
N GLY A 37 15.42 -1.06 -3.48
CA GLY A 37 14.37 -0.25 -4.08
C GLY A 37 13.46 -0.95 -5.06
N ARG A 38 13.67 -2.25 -5.31
CA ARG A 38 12.85 -2.97 -6.29
C ARG A 38 11.44 -3.25 -5.81
N VAL A 39 11.29 -3.50 -4.51
CA VAL A 39 10.00 -3.84 -3.92
C VAL A 39 9.73 -2.91 -2.74
N VAL A 40 8.53 -2.35 -2.69
CA VAL A 40 8.07 -1.56 -1.56
C VAL A 40 6.94 -2.32 -0.90
N ALA A 41 7.05 -2.55 0.41
CA ALA A 41 6.03 -3.26 1.16
C ALA A 41 5.71 -2.48 2.43
N HIS A 42 4.44 -2.19 2.60
CA HIS A 42 3.93 -1.44 3.76
C HIS A 42 2.76 -2.14 4.39
N VAL A 43 2.58 -1.94 5.69
CA VAL A 43 1.28 -2.11 6.32
C VAL A 43 0.70 -0.71 6.48
N ILE A 44 -0.54 -0.53 6.06
CA ILE A 44 -1.23 0.75 6.08
C ILE A 44 -2.44 0.63 7.00
N ARG A 45 -2.65 1.63 7.83
CA ARG A 45 -3.83 1.67 8.70
C ARG A 45 -4.54 3.01 8.58
N ALA A 46 -5.87 2.96 8.76
CA ALA A 46 -6.68 4.16 8.78
C ALA A 46 -6.45 4.94 10.08
N ILE A 47 -6.55 6.25 10.00
CA ILE A 47 -6.47 7.14 11.14
C ILE A 47 -7.88 7.53 11.54
N ASP A 48 -8.23 7.36 12.82
CA ASP A 48 -9.55 7.70 13.33
C ASP A 48 -9.87 9.17 13.08
N GLY A 49 -11.10 9.42 12.61
CA GLY A 49 -11.60 10.78 12.39
C GLY A 49 -11.02 11.49 11.18
N ALA A 50 -10.19 10.81 10.39
CA ALA A 50 -9.62 11.42 9.20
C ALA A 50 -10.64 11.49 8.07
N ASP A 51 -10.46 12.47 7.19
CA ASP A 51 -11.28 12.62 6.00
C ASP A 51 -10.70 11.74 4.89
N PHE A 52 -11.53 10.82 4.38
CA PHE A 52 -11.12 9.86 3.36
C PHE A 52 -11.45 10.30 1.94
N SER A 53 -11.86 11.54 1.75
CA SER A 53 -12.19 12.03 0.41
C SER A 53 -10.92 12.22 -0.41
N GLY A 54 -10.40 11.12 -0.91
CA GLY A 54 -9.20 11.14 -1.74
C GLY A 54 -9.52 11.45 -3.19
N LYS A 55 -8.54 11.98 -3.91
CA LYS A 55 -8.65 12.18 -5.35
C LYS A 55 -8.23 10.90 -6.08
N PRO A 56 -8.80 10.63 -7.26
CA PRO A 56 -8.33 9.52 -8.08
C PRO A 56 -6.84 9.65 -8.37
N HIS A 57 -6.14 8.55 -8.36
CA HIS A 57 -4.70 8.53 -8.65
C HIS A 57 -4.33 7.21 -9.33
N LEU A 58 -3.14 7.20 -9.88
CA LEU A 58 -2.53 5.99 -10.42
C LEU A 58 -1.06 5.94 -9.97
N HIS A 59 -0.46 4.77 -10.08
CA HIS A 59 0.91 4.55 -9.64
C HIS A 59 1.79 4.14 -10.80
N GLU A 60 3.02 4.67 -10.81
CA GLU A 60 4.05 4.27 -11.78
C GLU A 60 4.80 3.05 -11.23
N THR A 61 4.17 1.91 -11.30
CA THR A 61 4.73 0.65 -10.82
C THR A 61 4.45 -0.43 -11.85
N THR A 62 5.26 -1.48 -11.87
CA THR A 62 4.99 -2.63 -12.72
C THR A 62 4.00 -3.59 -12.07
N PHE A 63 3.89 -3.51 -10.76
CA PHE A 63 2.99 -4.39 -10.00
C PHE A 63 2.55 -3.68 -8.73
N GLN A 64 1.30 -3.80 -8.40
CA GLN A 64 0.78 -3.34 -7.11
C GLN A 64 -0.38 -4.23 -6.67
N MET A 65 -0.37 -4.62 -5.42
CA MET A 65 -1.48 -5.34 -4.82
C MET A 65 -1.79 -4.80 -3.44
N VAL A 66 -3.02 -4.99 -3.03
CA VAL A 66 -3.50 -4.68 -1.68
C VAL A 66 -4.15 -5.92 -1.12
N TYR A 67 -3.76 -6.31 0.08
CA TYR A 67 -4.38 -7.41 0.81
C TYR A 67 -4.94 -6.86 2.12
N VAL A 68 -6.24 -6.99 2.33
CA VAL A 68 -6.87 -6.43 3.53
C VAL A 68 -6.66 -7.36 4.70
N LEU A 69 -6.06 -6.84 5.76
CA LEU A 69 -5.75 -7.61 6.97
C LEU A 69 -6.86 -7.51 8.02
N LYS A 70 -7.54 -6.36 8.08
CA LYS A 70 -8.57 -6.10 9.08
C LYS A 70 -9.52 -5.04 8.57
N GLY A 71 -10.81 -5.16 8.91
CA GLY A 71 -11.82 -4.22 8.49
C GLY A 71 -12.15 -4.37 7.01
N TRP A 72 -12.48 -3.28 6.38
CA TRP A 72 -12.83 -3.26 4.97
C TRP A 72 -12.53 -1.89 4.38
N ILE A 73 -12.37 -1.86 3.06
CA ILE A 73 -12.18 -0.63 2.29
C ILE A 73 -12.96 -0.75 0.98
N GLU A 74 -13.52 0.35 0.54
CA GLU A 74 -14.20 0.41 -0.75
C GLU A 74 -13.41 1.33 -1.67
N PHE A 75 -13.03 0.80 -2.83
CA PHE A 75 -12.35 1.55 -3.88
C PHE A 75 -13.30 1.76 -5.05
N ASP A 76 -13.12 2.89 -5.71
CA ASP A 76 -13.76 3.16 -6.99
C ASP A 76 -12.67 3.01 -8.05
N TYR A 77 -12.79 1.98 -8.88
CA TYR A 77 -11.83 1.68 -9.93
C TYR A 77 -12.37 2.10 -11.28
N GLU A 78 -11.58 2.89 -11.99
CA GLU A 78 -11.96 3.34 -13.33
C GLU A 78 -12.33 2.16 -14.23
N GLY A 79 -13.52 2.21 -14.83
CA GLY A 79 -14.00 1.14 -15.71
C GLY A 79 -14.57 -0.08 -15.01
N HIS A 80 -14.45 -0.17 -13.69
CA HIS A 80 -14.92 -1.33 -12.92
C HIS A 80 -15.94 -0.97 -11.84
N GLY A 81 -16.05 0.31 -11.49
CA GLY A 81 -16.97 0.75 -10.46
C GLY A 81 -16.44 0.52 -9.05
N LYS A 82 -17.35 0.50 -8.10
CA LYS A 82 -17.00 0.36 -6.68
C LYS A 82 -16.82 -1.09 -6.31
N VAL A 83 -15.72 -1.36 -5.62
CA VAL A 83 -15.37 -2.70 -5.15
C VAL A 83 -15.05 -2.62 -3.67
N ARG A 84 -15.76 -3.40 -2.85
CA ARG A 84 -15.49 -3.50 -1.42
C ARG A 84 -14.59 -4.70 -1.15
N LEU A 85 -13.49 -4.44 -0.46
CA LEU A 85 -12.53 -5.47 -0.05
C LEU A 85 -12.63 -5.64 1.45
N GLU A 86 -13.00 -6.83 1.90
CA GLU A 86 -13.05 -7.17 3.32
C GLU A 86 -11.79 -7.92 3.73
N ALA A 87 -11.63 -8.14 5.03
CA ALA A 87 -10.48 -8.90 5.54
C ALA A 87 -10.33 -10.22 4.80
N GLY A 88 -9.13 -10.52 4.33
CA GLY A 88 -8.85 -11.69 3.52
C GLY A 88 -8.99 -11.47 2.02
N SER A 89 -9.44 -10.30 1.59
CA SER A 89 -9.59 -9.98 0.17
C SER A 89 -8.33 -9.32 -0.37
N CYS A 90 -8.09 -9.52 -1.66
CA CYS A 90 -6.93 -8.98 -2.34
C CYS A 90 -7.35 -8.36 -3.67
N ALA A 91 -6.70 -7.26 -4.02
CA ALA A 91 -6.88 -6.64 -5.33
C ALA A 91 -5.53 -6.43 -5.98
N HIS A 92 -5.42 -6.78 -7.24
CA HIS A 92 -4.32 -6.41 -8.11
C HIS A 92 -4.68 -5.09 -8.78
N GLN A 93 -3.81 -4.10 -8.63
CA GLN A 93 -4.01 -2.77 -9.21
C GLN A 93 -2.96 -2.55 -10.29
N PRO A 94 -3.26 -2.91 -11.55
CA PRO A 94 -2.27 -2.82 -12.61
C PRO A 94 -1.85 -1.40 -12.91
N PRO A 95 -0.69 -1.20 -13.56
CA PRO A 95 -0.23 0.12 -13.95
C PRO A 95 -1.29 0.86 -14.78
N GLY A 96 -1.45 2.14 -14.51
CA GLY A 96 -2.38 2.98 -15.26
C GLY A 96 -3.84 2.89 -14.83
N LEU A 97 -4.19 2.02 -13.90
CA LEU A 97 -5.55 1.94 -13.39
C LEU A 97 -5.79 3.07 -12.39
N ARG A 98 -6.69 3.98 -12.75
CA ARG A 98 -7.08 5.05 -11.83
C ARG A 98 -8.02 4.50 -10.77
N HIS A 99 -7.79 4.91 -9.54
CA HIS A 99 -8.64 4.50 -8.43
C HIS A 99 -8.59 5.51 -7.29
N GLN A 100 -9.58 5.44 -6.42
CA GLN A 100 -9.60 6.20 -5.17
C GLN A 100 -10.34 5.39 -4.12
N SER A 101 -9.94 5.56 -2.87
CA SER A 101 -10.71 5.00 -1.77
C SER A 101 -11.93 5.89 -1.54
N SER A 102 -13.10 5.27 -1.47
CA SER A 102 -14.35 6.00 -1.25
C SER A 102 -14.84 5.90 0.18
N VAL A 103 -14.76 4.73 0.79
CA VAL A 103 -15.17 4.51 2.18
C VAL A 103 -14.23 3.50 2.82
N ILE A 104 -13.86 3.73 4.07
CA ILE A 104 -12.91 2.89 4.80
C ILE A 104 -13.41 2.69 6.23
N ALA A 105 -13.40 1.43 6.70
CA ALA A 105 -13.72 1.15 8.08
C ALA A 105 -12.63 1.74 9.01
N PRO A 106 -12.99 2.32 10.16
CA PRO A 106 -12.00 2.91 11.07
C PRO A 106 -10.90 1.95 11.51
N THR A 107 -11.21 0.66 11.58
CA THR A 107 -10.25 -0.37 12.00
C THR A 107 -9.47 -0.99 10.85
N TRP A 108 -9.61 -0.44 9.64
CA TRP A 108 -9.01 -1.02 8.45
C TRP A 108 -7.49 -1.10 8.54
N ARG A 109 -6.96 -2.23 8.08
CA ARG A 109 -5.53 -2.49 7.91
C ARG A 109 -5.32 -3.24 6.62
N CYS A 110 -4.25 -2.93 5.90
CA CYS A 110 -3.88 -3.73 4.73
C CYS A 110 -2.37 -3.91 4.66
N SER A 111 -1.98 -4.91 3.89
CA SER A 111 -0.61 -5.07 3.40
C SER A 111 -0.59 -4.65 1.95
N LYS A 112 0.31 -3.75 1.59
CA LYS A 112 0.44 -3.24 0.24
C LYS A 112 1.82 -3.56 -0.29
N LEU A 113 1.87 -4.16 -1.47
CA LEU A 113 3.10 -4.58 -2.12
C LEU A 113 3.18 -3.95 -3.50
N ARG A 114 4.30 -3.33 -3.81
CA ARG A 114 4.54 -2.72 -5.11
C ARG A 114 5.91 -3.10 -5.63
N PHE A 115 5.97 -3.46 -6.92
CA PHE A 115 7.22 -3.65 -7.64
C PHE A 115 7.47 -2.42 -8.49
N ARG A 116 8.69 -1.93 -8.48
CA ARG A 116 9.09 -0.77 -9.26
C ARG A 116 9.77 -1.19 -10.55
N PRO A 117 9.57 -0.43 -11.64
CA PRO A 117 10.27 -0.72 -12.88
C PRO A 117 11.78 -0.62 -12.67
N THR A 118 12.52 -1.63 -13.13
CA THR A 118 13.97 -1.67 -12.97
C THR A 118 14.65 -0.49 -13.66
N SER A 119 14.13 -0.08 -14.80
CA SER A 119 14.70 0.98 -15.61
C SER A 119 14.66 2.36 -14.93
N VAL A 120 13.88 2.54 -13.86
CA VAL A 120 13.73 3.82 -13.19
C VAL A 120 14.12 3.76 -11.71
N LEU A 121 14.83 2.72 -11.29
CA LEU A 121 15.19 2.54 -9.88
C LEU A 121 15.84 3.77 -9.26
N GLY A 122 16.78 4.38 -9.94
CA GLY A 122 17.48 5.54 -9.41
C GLY A 122 16.67 6.84 -9.43
N LYS A 123 15.48 6.83 -10.01
CA LYS A 123 14.64 8.02 -10.18
C LYS A 123 13.38 8.01 -9.34
N LEU A 124 13.01 6.87 -8.81
CA LEU A 124 11.75 6.74 -8.09
C LEU A 124 11.88 7.26 -6.67
N SER A 125 10.91 8.05 -6.27
CA SER A 125 10.74 8.41 -4.88
C SER A 125 9.91 7.34 -4.17
N PRO A 126 9.93 7.34 -2.85
CA PRO A 126 9.11 6.44 -2.04
C PRO A 126 7.63 6.50 -2.31
#